data_aef0484d7aa09bf037b943419755415d
#
_entry.id   aef0484d7aa09bf037b943419755415d
#
_cell.length_a   1.000
_cell.length_b   1.000
_cell.length_c   1.000
_cell.angle_alpha   90.00
_cell.angle_beta   90.00
_cell.angle_gamma   90.00
#
_symmetry.space_group_name_H-M   'P 1'
#
loop_
_entity.id
_entity.type
_entity.pdbx_description
1 polymer ?
#
loop_
_entity_poly.entity_id
_entity_poly.type
_entity_poly.pdbx_seq_one_letter_code
_entity_poly.pdbx_strand_id
1 'polypeptide(L)'
;DKVAKEAADDVTTCGIGHTRWATHGGVSDTNSHPHTAGKVTLIHNGIIENYKELQEELAAKGKEPISQTDTEIAAMVIDDCYTGDPEAAIRKAISKLVGAYGFCIIFSDIPETIYAVRNGSPLVAAHTDRGSIIASDMVALVSHTKHYFVLKEGHIAKLTKDEIIVKDENGEVYGPYIHHISWDMASAKKGGYDYFMMKEIHEQPEALRNTIRPRMVNGLPDFSADGVGDELFTDVNRIVITACGTAMHSGLMGKNMIERLCRIPVTVDIASEFRYQNPIIDEHTLLITVSQSGETADTLAALRLAKERGAKTLSVVNVKGSSIARESDYVLYTHAGPEIAVASTKAYSVQVAVMYLIAFRFALVNGKISEKDAAGFMTTMIDTVDKVEDALTYDQQTE
;
A
#
# COMPACT_ATOMS: atom_id res chain seq x y z
N ASP A 1 9.02 -14.72 22.91
CA ASP A 1 7.77 -14.27 23.20
C ASP A 1 7.49 -13.78 24.61
N LYS A 2 7.94 -12.53 24.89
CA LYS A 2 7.74 -11.87 26.18
C LYS A 2 6.24 -11.61 26.43
N VAL A 3 5.52 -11.11 25.40
CA VAL A 3 4.08 -10.83 25.48
C VAL A 3 3.27 -12.09 25.79
N ALA A 4 3.55 -13.20 25.11
CA ALA A 4 2.86 -14.46 25.35
C ALA A 4 3.10 -15.04 26.76
N LYS A 5 4.25 -14.73 27.39
CA LYS A 5 4.56 -15.16 28.77
C LYS A 5 3.92 -14.26 29.81
N GLU A 6 3.87 -12.95 29.56
CA GLU A 6 3.31 -11.97 30.48
C GLU A 6 1.78 -11.92 30.43
N ALA A 7 1.17 -12.26 29.28
CA ALA A 7 -0.29 -12.31 29.09
C ALA A 7 -0.91 -13.71 29.30
N ALA A 8 -0.14 -14.70 29.74
CA ALA A 8 -0.62 -16.08 29.89
C ALA A 8 -1.78 -16.24 30.88
N ASP A 9 -1.91 -15.33 31.84
CA ASP A 9 -2.96 -15.33 32.87
C ASP A 9 -4.03 -14.23 32.61
N ASP A 10 -3.89 -13.41 31.56
CA ASP A 10 -4.86 -12.36 31.23
C ASP A 10 -5.99 -12.89 30.38
N VAL A 11 -7.21 -12.81 30.91
CA VAL A 11 -8.47 -13.16 30.22
C VAL A 11 -8.95 -11.96 29.41
N THR A 12 -8.05 -11.29 28.66
CA THR A 12 -8.45 -10.17 27.80
C THR A 12 -8.97 -10.67 26.47
N THR A 13 -10.13 -10.14 26.03
CA THR A 13 -10.79 -10.48 24.78
C THR A 13 -10.60 -9.44 23.71
N CYS A 14 -10.00 -8.28 24.02
CA CYS A 14 -9.81 -7.15 23.14
C CYS A 14 -8.42 -6.53 23.37
N GLY A 15 -7.70 -6.21 22.30
CA GLY A 15 -6.37 -5.61 22.41
C GLY A 15 -5.91 -4.93 21.12
N ILE A 16 -5.05 -3.93 21.27
CA ILE A 16 -4.34 -3.26 20.17
C ILE A 16 -2.84 -3.39 20.38
N GLY A 17 -2.07 -3.46 19.31
CA GLY A 17 -0.62 -3.62 19.36
C GLY A 17 0.06 -2.99 18.16
N HIS A 18 1.32 -2.56 18.35
CA HIS A 18 2.10 -1.88 17.32
C HIS A 18 3.58 -2.18 17.47
N THR A 19 4.29 -2.38 16.37
CA THR A 19 5.74 -2.67 16.37
C THR A 19 6.61 -1.42 16.21
N ARG A 20 6.01 -0.29 15.99
CA ARG A 20 6.59 1.05 15.81
C ARG A 20 7.73 1.14 14.77
N TRP A 21 7.53 2.01 13.79
CA TRP A 21 8.58 2.59 12.97
C TRP A 21 8.73 4.05 13.40
N ALA A 22 9.84 4.41 14.05
CA ALA A 22 10.01 5.74 14.67
C ALA A 22 10.08 6.85 13.62
N THR A 23 9.08 7.73 13.60
CA THR A 23 9.02 8.95 12.78
C THR A 23 9.21 10.21 13.63
N HIS A 24 8.56 10.28 14.81
CA HIS A 24 8.66 11.37 15.79
C HIS A 24 9.12 10.83 17.14
N GLY A 25 10.07 11.55 17.77
CA GLY A 25 10.68 11.16 19.03
C GLY A 25 11.69 10.00 18.92
N GLY A 26 12.64 9.94 19.85
CA GLY A 26 13.64 8.87 19.91
C GLY A 26 13.05 7.50 20.23
N VAL A 27 13.85 6.44 20.08
CA VAL A 27 13.46 5.09 20.49
C VAL A 27 13.53 4.99 22.01
N SER A 28 12.37 4.89 22.65
CA SER A 28 12.22 4.74 24.10
C SER A 28 10.86 4.10 24.43
N ASP A 29 10.71 3.55 25.62
CA ASP A 29 9.43 2.98 26.08
C ASP A 29 8.34 4.06 26.13
N THR A 30 8.67 5.28 26.57
CA THR A 30 7.72 6.42 26.63
C THR A 30 7.19 6.82 25.25
N ASN A 31 8.00 6.70 24.22
CA ASN A 31 7.62 7.02 22.84
C ASN A 31 7.04 5.82 22.07
N SER A 32 6.89 4.66 22.73
CA SER A 32 6.34 3.45 22.10
C SER A 32 4.83 3.42 22.17
N HIS A 33 4.20 2.88 21.13
CA HIS A 33 2.76 2.65 21.12
C HIS A 33 2.37 1.46 22.02
N PRO A 34 1.15 1.45 22.57
CA PRO A 34 0.08 2.44 22.46
C PRO A 34 0.32 3.69 23.30
N HIS A 35 -0.31 4.81 22.93
CA HIS A 35 -0.36 6.02 23.72
C HIS A 35 -1.73 6.18 24.38
N THR A 36 -1.73 6.60 25.66
CA THR A 36 -2.95 6.77 26.44
C THR A 36 -3.07 8.22 26.92
N ALA A 37 -4.22 8.83 26.67
CA ALA A 37 -4.61 10.12 27.21
C ALA A 37 -6.03 10.05 27.77
N GLY A 38 -6.20 10.30 29.07
CA GLY A 38 -7.49 10.19 29.73
C GLY A 38 -8.14 8.82 29.53
N LYS A 39 -9.26 8.76 28.84
CA LYS A 39 -9.97 7.52 28.55
C LYS A 39 -9.58 6.85 27.23
N VAL A 40 -8.78 7.52 26.43
CA VAL A 40 -8.43 7.09 25.06
C VAL A 40 -7.07 6.42 25.05
N THR A 41 -7.01 5.22 24.49
CA THR A 41 -5.74 4.52 24.18
C THR A 41 -5.73 4.24 22.69
N LEU A 42 -4.67 4.63 21.97
CA LEU A 42 -4.57 4.42 20.54
C LEU A 42 -3.19 3.97 20.06
N ILE A 43 -3.20 3.31 18.89
CA ILE A 43 -2.04 3.06 18.06
C ILE A 43 -2.23 3.78 16.72
N HIS A 44 -1.12 4.17 16.08
CA HIS A 44 -1.10 5.03 14.92
C HIS A 44 -0.04 4.61 13.91
N ASN A 45 -0.45 4.48 12.65
CA ASN A 45 0.41 4.47 11.47
C ASN A 45 0.19 5.76 10.70
N GLY A 46 1.24 6.54 10.50
CA GLY A 46 1.20 7.80 9.74
C GLY A 46 1.90 8.94 10.45
N ILE A 47 1.57 10.15 10.07
CA ILE A 47 2.14 11.40 10.62
C ILE A 47 1.04 12.45 10.71
N ILE A 48 0.87 13.06 11.89
CA ILE A 48 0.01 14.23 12.09
C ILE A 48 0.86 15.48 11.88
N GLU A 49 0.72 16.10 10.74
CA GLU A 49 1.56 17.23 10.30
C GLU A 49 1.40 18.47 11.19
N ASN A 50 0.18 18.75 11.65
CA ASN A 50 -0.13 19.90 12.50
C ASN A 50 -0.08 19.60 14.01
N TYR A 51 0.67 18.55 14.43
CA TYR A 51 0.70 18.14 15.85
C TYR A 51 1.21 19.22 16.80
N LYS A 52 2.10 20.13 16.36
CA LYS A 52 2.61 21.23 17.18
C LYS A 52 1.53 22.26 17.52
N GLU A 53 0.73 22.64 16.51
CA GLU A 53 -0.39 23.58 16.69
C GLU A 53 -1.43 22.99 17.67
N LEU A 54 -1.73 21.70 17.50
CA LEU A 54 -2.64 20.97 18.41
C LEU A 54 -2.07 20.84 19.81
N GLN A 55 -0.77 20.65 19.96
CA GLN A 55 -0.09 20.65 21.26
C GLN A 55 -0.20 22.00 21.97
N GLU A 56 -0.03 23.11 21.26
CA GLU A 56 -0.22 24.46 21.80
C GLU A 56 -1.66 24.70 22.27
N GLU A 57 -2.67 24.24 21.48
CA GLU A 57 -4.08 24.29 21.90
C GLU A 57 -4.36 23.50 23.17
N LEU A 58 -3.76 22.32 23.31
CA LEU A 58 -3.89 21.45 24.50
C LEU A 58 -3.18 22.05 25.71
N ALA A 59 -1.99 22.61 25.53
CA ALA A 59 -1.23 23.29 26.57
C ALA A 59 -1.98 24.51 27.14
N ALA A 60 -2.67 25.28 26.28
CA ALA A 60 -3.54 26.36 26.72
C ALA A 60 -4.69 25.89 27.64
N LYS A 61 -5.05 24.62 27.60
CA LYS A 61 -6.04 23.96 28.48
C LYS A 61 -5.39 23.25 29.68
N GLY A 62 -4.07 23.40 29.87
CA GLY A 62 -3.32 22.75 30.93
C GLY A 62 -3.05 21.26 30.71
N LYS A 63 -3.11 20.80 29.46
CA LYS A 63 -2.83 19.41 29.06
C LYS A 63 -1.46 19.35 28.38
N GLU A 64 -0.49 18.65 28.97
CA GLU A 64 0.87 18.51 28.45
C GLU A 64 1.13 17.04 28.09
N PRO A 65 1.76 16.73 26.94
CA PRO A 65 2.14 15.37 26.58
C PRO A 65 3.33 14.90 27.40
N ILE A 66 3.41 13.59 27.59
CA ILE A 66 4.54 12.92 28.26
C ILE A 66 5.60 12.47 27.23
N SER A 67 5.13 12.04 26.04
CA SER A 67 6.01 11.58 24.96
C SER A 67 6.33 12.70 23.96
N GLN A 68 7.21 12.39 23.05
CA GLN A 68 7.59 13.28 21.94
C GLN A 68 6.87 12.93 20.64
N THR A 69 5.77 12.15 20.72
CA THR A 69 5.11 11.60 19.53
C THR A 69 3.87 12.43 19.17
N ASP A 70 3.64 12.58 17.88
CA ASP A 70 2.40 13.10 17.31
C ASP A 70 1.19 12.21 17.65
N THR A 71 1.43 10.94 17.91
CA THR A 71 0.42 9.94 18.28
C THR A 71 -0.21 10.26 19.64
N GLU A 72 0.58 10.65 20.66
CA GLU A 72 0.03 11.06 21.93
C GLU A 72 -0.81 12.32 21.80
N ILE A 73 -0.38 13.28 20.98
CA ILE A 73 -1.19 14.49 20.69
C ILE A 73 -2.52 14.09 20.08
N ALA A 74 -2.54 13.15 19.14
CA ALA A 74 -3.80 12.66 18.56
C ALA A 74 -4.70 12.00 19.63
N ALA A 75 -4.14 11.20 20.54
CA ALA A 75 -4.89 10.63 21.67
C ALA A 75 -5.50 11.70 22.56
N MET A 76 -4.71 12.74 22.89
CA MET A 76 -5.15 13.87 23.73
C MET A 76 -6.25 14.68 23.04
N VAL A 77 -6.20 14.89 21.71
CA VAL A 77 -7.25 15.58 20.94
C VAL A 77 -8.53 14.76 20.93
N ILE A 78 -8.46 13.44 20.79
CA ILE A 78 -9.65 12.58 20.83
C ILE A 78 -10.26 12.60 22.24
N ASP A 79 -9.44 12.51 23.30
CA ASP A 79 -9.91 12.60 24.68
C ASP A 79 -10.54 13.96 25.01
N ASP A 80 -9.97 15.06 24.50
CA ASP A 80 -10.53 16.41 24.65
C ASP A 80 -11.89 16.58 23.97
N CYS A 81 -12.14 15.80 22.94
CA CYS A 81 -13.43 15.77 22.24
C CYS A 81 -14.42 14.77 22.86
N TYR A 82 -13.98 13.88 23.75
CA TYR A 82 -14.80 12.78 24.25
C TYR A 82 -15.76 13.21 25.35
N THR A 83 -17.04 13.00 25.14
CA THR A 83 -18.12 13.32 26.09
C THR A 83 -19.04 12.11 26.36
N GLY A 84 -18.55 10.89 26.09
CA GLY A 84 -19.30 9.63 26.27
C GLY A 84 -19.76 8.96 24.97
N ASP A 85 -19.55 9.65 23.82
CA ASP A 85 -19.80 9.07 22.48
C ASP A 85 -18.47 8.99 21.70
N PRO A 86 -17.91 7.77 21.52
CA PRO A 86 -16.66 7.59 20.79
C PRO A 86 -16.70 8.06 19.34
N GLU A 87 -17.77 7.75 18.62
CA GLU A 87 -17.84 8.10 17.20
C GLU A 87 -17.91 9.62 17.00
N ALA A 88 -18.68 10.32 17.82
CA ALA A 88 -18.75 11.78 17.80
C ALA A 88 -17.39 12.40 18.16
N ALA A 89 -16.69 11.84 19.17
CA ALA A 89 -15.37 12.30 19.57
C ALA A 89 -14.34 12.10 18.45
N ILE A 90 -14.31 10.92 17.84
CA ILE A 90 -13.41 10.63 16.72
C ILE A 90 -13.68 11.57 15.54
N ARG A 91 -14.95 11.73 15.11
CA ARG A 91 -15.30 12.64 14.02
C ARG A 91 -14.84 14.07 14.27
N LYS A 92 -15.08 14.57 15.49
CA LYS A 92 -14.66 15.92 15.88
C LYS A 92 -13.15 16.06 15.94
N ALA A 93 -12.44 15.03 16.39
CA ALA A 93 -10.98 15.03 16.44
C ALA A 93 -10.37 15.01 15.04
N ILE A 94 -10.79 14.09 14.17
CA ILE A 94 -10.23 13.96 12.81
C ILE A 94 -10.48 15.19 11.94
N SER A 95 -11.53 15.99 12.22
CA SER A 95 -11.76 17.26 11.51
C SER A 95 -10.71 18.33 11.83
N LYS A 96 -9.90 18.14 12.90
CA LYS A 96 -8.80 19.03 13.28
C LYS A 96 -7.44 18.52 12.84
N LEU A 97 -7.31 17.21 12.56
CA LEU A 97 -6.04 16.58 12.21
C LEU A 97 -5.71 16.82 10.74
N VAL A 98 -4.46 17.17 10.47
CA VAL A 98 -3.89 17.29 9.12
C VAL A 98 -2.79 16.24 8.99
N GLY A 99 -2.80 15.48 7.90
CA GLY A 99 -1.80 14.44 7.64
C GLY A 99 -2.39 13.07 7.38
N ALA A 100 -1.52 12.06 7.34
CA ALA A 100 -1.90 10.67 7.11
C ALA A 100 -1.98 9.92 8.44
N TYR A 101 -3.04 9.16 8.62
CA TYR A 101 -3.21 8.32 9.81
C TYR A 101 -4.02 7.05 9.54
N GLY A 102 -3.67 6.00 10.29
CA GLY A 102 -4.49 4.82 10.50
C GLY A 102 -4.54 4.54 12.00
N PHE A 103 -5.67 4.85 12.63
CA PHE A 103 -5.86 4.69 14.07
C PHE A 103 -6.62 3.43 14.41
N CYS A 104 -6.16 2.71 15.46
CA CYS A 104 -7.02 1.81 16.22
C CYS A 104 -7.09 2.33 17.65
N ILE A 105 -8.30 2.48 18.18
CA ILE A 105 -8.62 3.26 19.38
C ILE A 105 -9.47 2.41 20.32
N ILE A 106 -9.11 2.42 21.61
CA ILE A 106 -9.90 1.82 22.70
C ILE A 106 -10.29 2.94 23.67
N PHE A 107 -11.53 2.89 24.15
CA PHE A 107 -12.02 3.75 25.24
C PHE A 107 -12.16 2.90 26.50
N SER A 108 -11.54 3.34 27.60
CA SER A 108 -11.48 2.57 28.85
C SER A 108 -12.84 2.32 29.50
N ASP A 109 -13.84 3.13 29.23
CA ASP A 109 -15.22 2.99 29.69
C ASP A 109 -16.13 2.26 28.69
N ILE A 110 -15.62 1.83 27.55
CA ILE A 110 -16.33 0.99 26.58
C ILE A 110 -15.49 -0.26 26.29
N PRO A 111 -15.49 -1.23 27.19
CA PRO A 111 -14.68 -2.43 27.06
C PRO A 111 -15.06 -3.26 25.83
N GLU A 112 -14.17 -4.15 25.39
CA GLU A 112 -14.38 -5.11 24.29
C GLU A 112 -14.73 -4.47 22.92
N THR A 113 -14.39 -3.18 22.74
CA THR A 113 -14.67 -2.47 21.50
C THR A 113 -13.43 -1.75 21.00
N ILE A 114 -13.08 -1.96 19.72
CA ILE A 114 -12.06 -1.20 19.02
C ILE A 114 -12.77 -0.30 18.01
N TYR A 115 -12.40 0.98 17.99
CA TYR A 115 -12.76 1.90 16.93
C TYR A 115 -11.58 2.09 15.99
N ALA A 116 -11.84 2.22 14.71
CA ALA A 116 -10.79 2.45 13.73
C ALA A 116 -11.22 3.50 12.70
N VAL A 117 -10.27 4.35 12.33
CA VAL A 117 -10.44 5.36 11.29
C VAL A 117 -9.13 5.58 10.57
N ARG A 118 -9.18 5.93 9.29
CA ARG A 118 -7.98 6.20 8.50
C ARG A 118 -8.12 7.42 7.60
N ASN A 119 -6.96 7.98 7.28
CA ASN A 119 -6.72 8.92 6.19
C ASN A 119 -5.30 8.67 5.63
N GLY A 120 -5.17 8.33 4.36
CA GLY A 120 -3.88 8.02 3.73
C GLY A 120 -3.29 6.66 4.13
N SER A 121 -3.08 6.39 5.42
CA SER A 121 -2.52 5.11 5.89
C SER A 121 -3.52 3.95 5.79
N PRO A 122 -3.12 2.75 5.30
CA PRO A 122 -4.05 1.64 5.10
C PRO A 122 -4.53 1.02 6.41
N LEU A 123 -5.81 0.60 6.42
CA LEU A 123 -6.39 -0.31 7.41
C LEU A 123 -7.30 -1.31 6.71
N VAL A 124 -7.10 -2.58 7.00
CA VAL A 124 -7.89 -3.71 6.50
C VAL A 124 -8.54 -4.44 7.65
N ALA A 125 -9.78 -4.86 7.50
CA ALA A 125 -10.50 -5.54 8.57
C ALA A 125 -11.27 -6.77 8.07
N ALA A 126 -11.51 -7.70 8.98
CA ALA A 126 -12.27 -8.90 8.73
C ALA A 126 -13.00 -9.33 10.00
N HIS A 127 -14.21 -9.88 9.82
CA HIS A 127 -14.91 -10.60 10.85
C HIS A 127 -14.77 -12.10 10.63
N THR A 128 -14.54 -12.85 11.69
CA THR A 128 -14.34 -14.30 11.69
C THR A 128 -15.18 -14.97 12.77
N ASP A 129 -15.25 -16.29 12.77
CA ASP A 129 -15.86 -17.10 13.84
C ASP A 129 -15.24 -16.89 15.23
N ARG A 130 -14.04 -16.32 15.30
CA ARG A 130 -13.31 -16.02 16.56
C ARG A 130 -13.45 -14.58 17.02
N GLY A 131 -14.00 -13.69 16.18
CA GLY A 131 -14.14 -12.28 16.46
C GLY A 131 -13.66 -11.40 15.31
N SER A 132 -13.57 -10.11 15.55
CA SER A 132 -13.16 -9.11 14.57
C SER A 132 -11.69 -8.79 14.66
N ILE A 133 -11.06 -8.60 13.50
CA ILE A 133 -9.62 -8.31 13.37
C ILE A 133 -9.45 -7.09 12.48
N ILE A 134 -8.52 -6.21 12.84
CA ILE A 134 -8.09 -5.09 12.02
C ILE A 134 -6.55 -5.01 12.00
N ALA A 135 -5.98 -4.65 10.87
CA ALA A 135 -4.54 -4.56 10.68
C ALA A 135 -4.19 -3.51 9.60
N SER A 136 -2.94 -3.10 9.57
CA SER A 136 -2.42 -2.23 8.50
C SER A 136 -2.18 -2.98 7.18
N ASP A 137 -2.06 -4.32 7.22
CA ASP A 137 -1.79 -5.15 6.05
C ASP A 137 -2.59 -6.46 6.09
N MET A 138 -3.03 -6.94 4.90
CA MET A 138 -3.78 -8.18 4.76
C MET A 138 -3.00 -9.44 5.17
N VAL A 139 -1.67 -9.39 5.15
CA VAL A 139 -0.80 -10.52 5.57
C VAL A 139 -1.13 -10.95 7.01
N ALA A 140 -1.47 -9.99 7.87
CA ALA A 140 -1.87 -10.27 9.25
C ALA A 140 -3.22 -11.02 9.34
N LEU A 141 -4.08 -10.88 8.34
CA LEU A 141 -5.42 -11.49 8.32
C LEU A 141 -5.43 -12.90 7.73
N VAL A 142 -4.48 -13.22 6.84
CA VAL A 142 -4.53 -14.44 6.01
C VAL A 142 -4.54 -15.75 6.83
N SER A 143 -3.98 -15.72 8.06
CA SER A 143 -4.01 -16.85 8.99
C SER A 143 -5.37 -17.10 9.62
N HIS A 144 -6.27 -16.14 9.53
CA HIS A 144 -7.57 -16.16 10.17
C HIS A 144 -8.73 -16.22 9.18
N THR A 145 -8.56 -15.57 8.01
CA THR A 145 -9.60 -15.52 6.97
C THR A 145 -9.04 -15.24 5.60
N LYS A 146 -9.78 -15.62 4.57
CA LYS A 146 -9.54 -15.26 3.16
C LYS A 146 -10.36 -14.04 2.71
N HIS A 147 -11.26 -13.55 3.52
CA HIS A 147 -12.14 -12.45 3.20
C HIS A 147 -11.85 -11.25 4.08
N TYR A 148 -11.71 -10.09 3.48
CA TYR A 148 -11.42 -8.85 4.19
C TYR A 148 -12.01 -7.66 3.42
N PHE A 149 -12.08 -6.52 4.06
CA PHE A 149 -12.35 -5.25 3.40
C PHE A 149 -11.29 -4.22 3.77
N VAL A 150 -11.15 -3.23 2.89
CA VAL A 150 -10.32 -2.05 3.15
C VAL A 150 -11.22 -0.96 3.71
N LEU A 151 -10.88 -0.43 4.87
CA LEU A 151 -11.60 0.71 5.45
C LEU A 151 -11.38 1.95 4.55
N LYS A 152 -12.45 2.63 4.17
CA LYS A 152 -12.35 3.87 3.39
C LYS A 152 -11.89 5.05 4.25
N GLU A 153 -11.31 6.05 3.62
CA GLU A 153 -10.89 7.29 4.28
C GLU A 153 -12.10 8.00 4.90
N GLY A 154 -11.93 8.49 6.13
CA GLY A 154 -12.99 9.16 6.87
C GLY A 154 -14.09 8.26 7.45
N HIS A 155 -14.18 6.99 7.01
CA HIS A 155 -15.12 6.04 7.59
C HIS A 155 -14.64 5.55 8.94
N ILE A 156 -15.56 5.37 9.89
CA ILE A 156 -15.27 4.81 11.21
C ILE A 156 -15.78 3.37 11.26
N ALA A 157 -14.89 2.44 11.59
CA ALA A 157 -15.25 1.07 11.91
C ALA A 157 -15.32 0.88 13.42
N LYS A 158 -16.41 0.30 13.90
CA LYS A 158 -16.59 -0.21 15.27
C LYS A 158 -16.50 -1.72 15.22
N LEU A 159 -15.49 -2.27 15.87
CA LEU A 159 -15.22 -3.69 15.94
C LEU A 159 -15.57 -4.22 17.33
N THR A 160 -16.41 -5.25 17.37
CA THR A 160 -16.70 -6.05 18.57
C THR A 160 -16.35 -7.50 18.28
N LYS A 161 -16.51 -8.37 19.27
CA LYS A 161 -16.36 -9.82 19.05
C LYS A 161 -17.34 -10.34 17.99
N ASP A 162 -18.55 -9.80 17.97
CA ASP A 162 -19.67 -10.38 17.23
C ASP A 162 -19.86 -9.77 15.83
N GLU A 163 -19.37 -8.52 15.61
CA GLU A 163 -19.59 -7.83 14.34
C GLU A 163 -18.60 -6.68 14.10
N ILE A 164 -18.54 -6.22 12.85
CA ILE A 164 -17.92 -4.96 12.46
C ILE A 164 -19.00 -4.06 11.83
N ILE A 165 -19.23 -2.91 12.44
CA ILE A 165 -20.12 -1.89 11.88
C ILE A 165 -19.23 -0.76 11.31
N VAL A 166 -19.39 -0.46 10.04
CA VAL A 166 -18.72 0.66 9.39
C VAL A 166 -19.73 1.77 9.14
N LYS A 167 -19.37 2.99 9.51
CA LYS A 167 -20.15 4.20 9.20
C LYS A 167 -19.33 5.16 8.35
N ASP A 168 -19.99 5.77 7.38
CA ASP A 168 -19.39 6.78 6.50
C ASP A 168 -19.18 8.12 7.23
N GLU A 169 -18.71 9.13 6.50
CA GLU A 169 -18.49 10.49 7.03
C GLU A 169 -19.76 11.17 7.56
N ASN A 170 -20.95 10.75 7.11
CA ASN A 170 -22.24 11.28 7.56
C ASN A 170 -22.80 10.51 8.78
N GLY A 171 -22.17 9.41 9.18
CA GLY A 171 -22.61 8.53 10.25
C GLY A 171 -23.62 7.46 9.81
N GLU A 172 -23.85 7.34 8.51
CA GLU A 172 -24.72 6.30 7.96
C GLU A 172 -23.99 4.97 7.85
N VAL A 173 -24.70 3.86 8.07
CA VAL A 173 -24.12 2.52 7.99
C VAL A 173 -23.69 2.24 6.55
N TYR A 174 -22.42 1.87 6.39
CA TYR A 174 -21.80 1.58 5.11
C TYR A 174 -21.47 0.09 4.99
N GLY A 175 -21.86 -0.53 3.87
CA GLY A 175 -21.51 -1.91 3.52
C GLY A 175 -20.21 -1.96 2.70
N PRO A 176 -19.07 -2.32 3.31
CA PRO A 176 -17.80 -2.35 2.56
C PRO A 176 -17.77 -3.50 1.55
N TYR A 177 -17.05 -3.30 0.45
CA TYR A 177 -16.79 -4.35 -0.52
C TYR A 177 -15.81 -5.39 0.07
N ILE A 178 -16.19 -6.67 0.00
CA ILE A 178 -15.38 -7.77 0.53
C ILE A 178 -14.42 -8.26 -0.56
N HIS A 179 -13.13 -8.19 -0.27
CA HIS A 179 -12.06 -8.74 -1.09
C HIS A 179 -11.76 -10.18 -0.71
N HIS A 180 -11.25 -10.95 -1.66
CA HIS A 180 -10.78 -12.32 -1.43
C HIS A 180 -9.26 -12.42 -1.62
N ILE A 181 -8.57 -13.00 -0.62
CA ILE A 181 -7.14 -13.30 -0.68
C ILE A 181 -6.94 -14.57 -1.50
N SER A 182 -6.30 -14.45 -2.67
CA SER A 182 -6.11 -15.55 -3.61
C SER A 182 -4.93 -16.48 -3.28
N TRP A 183 -4.03 -16.06 -2.40
CA TRP A 183 -2.87 -16.85 -1.95
C TRP A 183 -3.12 -17.43 -0.55
N ASP A 184 -2.33 -18.41 -0.15
CA ASP A 184 -2.49 -19.14 1.10
C ASP A 184 -1.42 -18.79 2.15
N MET A 185 -1.61 -19.33 3.37
CA MET A 185 -0.64 -19.21 4.47
C MET A 185 0.74 -19.79 4.15
N ALA A 186 0.83 -20.79 3.27
CA ALA A 186 2.10 -21.38 2.91
C ALA A 186 2.96 -20.36 2.15
N SER A 187 2.32 -19.56 1.29
CA SER A 187 2.98 -18.46 0.56
C SER A 187 3.51 -17.36 1.48
N ALA A 188 2.84 -17.13 2.62
CA ALA A 188 3.26 -16.15 3.63
C ALA A 188 4.26 -16.70 4.67
N LYS A 189 4.61 -18.00 4.62
CA LYS A 189 5.64 -18.60 5.50
C LYS A 189 7.01 -18.57 4.84
N LYS A 190 8.05 -18.73 5.64
CA LYS A 190 9.45 -18.75 5.17
C LYS A 190 9.78 -19.95 4.25
N GLY A 191 8.96 -21.01 4.24
CA GLY A 191 9.11 -22.14 3.32
C GLY A 191 10.42 -22.92 3.43
N GLY A 192 11.05 -22.93 4.61
CA GLY A 192 12.34 -23.59 4.86
C GLY A 192 13.56 -22.67 4.79
N TYR A 193 13.39 -21.42 4.42
CA TYR A 193 14.45 -20.40 4.44
C TYR A 193 14.56 -19.73 5.82
N ASP A 194 15.77 -19.32 6.20
CA ASP A 194 15.99 -18.61 7.47
C ASP A 194 15.38 -17.21 7.46
N TYR A 195 15.35 -16.55 6.29
CA TYR A 195 14.86 -15.19 6.11
C TYR A 195 13.84 -15.10 4.98
N PHE A 196 12.84 -14.25 5.11
CA PHE A 196 11.87 -13.96 4.04
C PHE A 196 12.54 -13.45 2.77
N MET A 197 13.52 -12.57 2.90
CA MET A 197 14.24 -12.02 1.76
C MET A 197 14.91 -13.11 0.93
N MET A 198 15.52 -14.11 1.56
CA MET A 198 16.14 -15.24 0.87
C MET A 198 15.09 -16.05 0.08
N LYS A 199 13.95 -16.36 0.71
CA LYS A 199 12.82 -16.99 0.01
C LYS A 199 12.37 -16.17 -1.20
N GLU A 200 12.16 -14.86 -1.01
CA GLU A 200 11.66 -13.96 -2.04
C GLU A 200 12.65 -13.78 -3.21
N ILE A 201 13.95 -13.86 -2.95
CA ILE A 201 14.97 -13.92 -3.99
C ILE A 201 14.80 -15.18 -4.84
N HIS A 202 14.57 -16.35 -4.22
CA HIS A 202 14.36 -17.62 -4.94
C HIS A 202 12.99 -17.71 -5.63
N GLU A 203 12.01 -16.94 -5.23
CA GLU A 203 10.70 -16.86 -5.88
C GLU A 203 10.68 -15.98 -7.15
N GLN A 204 11.75 -15.25 -7.46
CA GLN A 204 11.79 -14.33 -8.62
C GLN A 204 11.48 -15.03 -9.95
N PRO A 205 12.04 -16.21 -10.29
CA PRO A 205 11.73 -16.86 -11.58
C PRO A 205 10.24 -17.16 -11.74
N GLU A 206 9.60 -17.68 -10.69
CA GLU A 206 8.18 -18.00 -10.72
C GLU A 206 7.33 -16.72 -10.81
N ALA A 207 7.65 -15.70 -10.04
CA ALA A 207 6.96 -14.40 -10.05
C ALA A 207 7.06 -13.74 -11.45
N LEU A 208 8.23 -13.80 -12.08
CA LEU A 208 8.43 -13.29 -13.45
C LEU A 208 7.61 -14.09 -14.46
N ARG A 209 7.61 -15.43 -14.40
CA ARG A 209 6.78 -16.27 -15.29
C ARG A 209 5.28 -15.94 -15.14
N ASN A 210 4.81 -15.83 -13.91
CA ASN A 210 3.42 -15.52 -13.60
C ASN A 210 3.01 -14.10 -14.05
N THR A 211 3.95 -13.18 -14.13
CA THR A 211 3.72 -11.81 -14.60
C THR A 211 3.78 -11.69 -16.12
N ILE A 212 4.71 -12.38 -16.79
CA ILE A 212 4.97 -12.22 -18.22
C ILE A 212 4.06 -13.13 -19.07
N ARG A 213 3.95 -14.43 -18.73
CA ARG A 213 3.26 -15.41 -19.58
C ARG A 213 1.81 -15.09 -19.90
N PRO A 214 0.97 -14.60 -18.95
CA PRO A 214 -0.42 -14.23 -19.24
C PRO A 214 -0.55 -13.08 -20.25
N ARG A 215 0.52 -12.28 -20.38
CA ARG A 215 0.62 -11.11 -21.27
C ARG A 215 1.36 -11.37 -22.55
N MET A 216 1.50 -12.64 -22.91
CA MET A 216 2.10 -13.08 -24.17
C MET A 216 1.05 -13.85 -24.98
N VAL A 217 0.39 -13.16 -25.90
CA VAL A 217 -0.63 -13.73 -26.79
C VAL A 217 -0.05 -13.85 -28.21
N ASN A 218 -0.04 -15.04 -28.76
CA ASN A 218 0.58 -15.33 -30.07
C ASN A 218 2.04 -14.84 -30.18
N GLY A 219 2.77 -14.85 -29.07
CA GLY A 219 4.16 -14.37 -29.01
C GLY A 219 4.31 -12.85 -28.90
N LEU A 220 3.22 -12.09 -28.83
CA LEU A 220 3.22 -10.62 -28.75
C LEU A 220 2.78 -10.15 -27.37
N PRO A 221 3.24 -8.95 -26.90
CA PRO A 221 2.77 -8.35 -25.67
C PRO A 221 1.30 -7.95 -25.79
N ASP A 222 0.46 -8.33 -24.83
CA ASP A 222 -0.98 -8.06 -24.84
C ASP A 222 -1.51 -7.86 -23.43
N PHE A 223 -2.38 -6.86 -23.23
CA PHE A 223 -2.98 -6.51 -21.94
C PHE A 223 -4.50 -6.67 -21.93
N SER A 224 -5.08 -7.28 -22.95
CA SER A 224 -6.54 -7.46 -23.05
C SER A 224 -7.11 -8.27 -21.87
N ALA A 225 -6.34 -9.28 -21.38
CA ALA A 225 -6.71 -10.04 -20.20
C ALA A 225 -6.70 -9.22 -18.89
N ASP A 226 -5.96 -8.11 -18.87
CA ASP A 226 -5.95 -7.14 -17.75
C ASP A 226 -7.06 -6.08 -17.92
N GLY A 227 -7.83 -6.10 -19.02
CA GLY A 227 -8.82 -5.09 -19.34
C GLY A 227 -8.21 -3.76 -19.85
N VAL A 228 -6.97 -3.79 -20.32
CA VAL A 228 -6.25 -2.62 -20.84
C VAL A 228 -6.14 -2.73 -22.35
N GLY A 229 -6.87 -1.89 -23.06
CA GLY A 229 -6.88 -1.84 -24.51
C GLY A 229 -5.81 -0.92 -25.09
N ASP A 230 -5.65 -0.98 -26.42
CA ASP A 230 -4.65 -0.21 -27.16
C ASP A 230 -4.93 1.29 -27.16
N GLU A 231 -6.16 1.71 -26.89
CA GLU A 231 -6.56 3.12 -26.77
C GLU A 231 -5.79 3.85 -25.65
N LEU A 232 -5.28 3.13 -24.66
CA LEU A 232 -4.40 3.70 -23.64
C LEU A 232 -3.12 4.30 -24.24
N PHE A 233 -2.59 3.67 -25.29
CA PHE A 233 -1.30 4.01 -25.89
C PHE A 233 -1.41 4.96 -27.09
N THR A 234 -2.64 5.33 -27.46
CA THR A 234 -2.89 6.30 -28.51
C THR A 234 -3.00 7.71 -27.95
N ASP A 235 -2.66 8.72 -28.77
CA ASP A 235 -2.76 10.13 -28.42
C ASP A 235 -1.97 10.51 -27.12
N VAL A 236 -0.86 9.83 -26.89
CA VAL A 236 0.07 10.09 -25.78
C VAL A 236 1.33 10.73 -26.34
N ASN A 237 1.64 11.95 -25.90
CA ASN A 237 2.84 12.67 -26.32
C ASN A 237 3.92 12.77 -25.22
N ARG A 238 3.55 12.43 -23.98
CA ARG A 238 4.43 12.42 -22.80
C ARG A 238 4.03 11.32 -21.84
N ILE A 239 5.02 10.72 -21.20
CA ILE A 239 4.82 9.78 -20.09
C ILE A 239 5.48 10.34 -18.85
N VAL A 240 4.77 10.29 -17.73
CA VAL A 240 5.30 10.55 -16.39
C VAL A 240 5.20 9.28 -15.59
N ILE A 241 6.30 8.85 -14.98
CA ILE A 241 6.32 7.70 -14.08
C ILE A 241 6.60 8.21 -12.67
N THR A 242 5.76 7.89 -11.71
CA THR A 242 5.94 8.32 -10.33
C THR A 242 5.77 7.17 -9.34
N ALA A 243 6.69 7.10 -8.38
CA ALA A 243 6.74 6.06 -7.37
C ALA A 243 7.71 6.44 -6.24
N CYS A 244 7.81 5.60 -5.21
CA CYS A 244 8.78 5.72 -4.12
C CYS A 244 9.75 4.53 -4.11
N GLY A 245 10.97 4.74 -3.64
CA GLY A 245 11.97 3.68 -3.40
C GLY A 245 12.33 2.87 -4.66
N THR A 246 12.42 1.54 -4.50
CA THR A 246 12.77 0.64 -5.61
C THR A 246 11.75 0.66 -6.75
N ALA A 247 10.48 0.93 -6.45
CA ALA A 247 9.45 1.08 -7.48
C ALA A 247 9.76 2.26 -8.43
N MET A 248 10.31 3.37 -7.92
CA MET A 248 10.77 4.48 -8.76
C MET A 248 11.96 4.04 -9.63
N HIS A 249 12.88 3.22 -9.10
CA HIS A 249 13.98 2.67 -9.89
C HIS A 249 13.50 1.75 -11.03
N SER A 250 12.42 0.99 -10.83
CA SER A 250 11.79 0.24 -11.93
C SER A 250 11.25 1.18 -13.02
N GLY A 251 10.74 2.34 -12.63
CA GLY A 251 10.34 3.41 -13.53
C GLY A 251 11.51 3.97 -14.37
N LEU A 252 12.72 4.10 -13.78
CA LEU A 252 13.92 4.50 -14.53
C LEU A 252 14.30 3.47 -15.60
N MET A 253 14.15 2.17 -15.30
CA MET A 253 14.34 1.11 -16.30
C MET A 253 13.29 1.21 -17.41
N GLY A 254 12.03 1.43 -17.03
CA GLY A 254 10.92 1.67 -17.97
C GLY A 254 11.16 2.88 -18.86
N LYS A 255 11.58 4.01 -18.29
CA LYS A 255 11.94 5.22 -19.05
C LYS A 255 12.94 4.92 -20.15
N ASN A 256 14.04 4.26 -19.80
CA ASN A 256 15.10 3.94 -20.78
C ASN A 256 14.54 3.13 -21.96
N MET A 257 13.70 2.11 -21.68
CA MET A 257 13.14 1.27 -22.71
C MET A 257 12.09 1.99 -23.55
N ILE A 258 11.20 2.76 -22.93
CA ILE A 258 10.15 3.53 -23.62
C ILE A 258 10.76 4.61 -24.51
N GLU A 259 11.67 5.42 -23.99
CA GLU A 259 12.32 6.47 -24.80
C GLU A 259 13.09 5.88 -25.99
N ARG A 260 13.73 4.73 -25.78
CA ARG A 260 14.48 4.03 -26.84
C ARG A 260 13.59 3.52 -27.94
N LEU A 261 12.47 2.85 -27.61
CA LEU A 261 11.61 2.18 -28.57
C LEU A 261 10.50 3.11 -29.11
N CYS A 262 9.85 3.86 -28.23
CA CYS A 262 8.65 4.64 -28.58
C CYS A 262 8.97 6.07 -29.02
N ARG A 263 10.18 6.59 -28.66
CA ARG A 263 10.64 7.97 -28.98
C ARG A 263 9.71 9.05 -28.42
N ILE A 264 9.16 8.78 -27.24
CA ILE A 264 8.31 9.70 -26.48
C ILE A 264 9.10 10.11 -25.22
N PRO A 265 9.10 11.41 -24.82
CA PRO A 265 9.77 11.85 -23.59
C PRO A 265 9.13 11.24 -22.35
N VAL A 266 9.96 10.73 -21.46
CA VAL A 266 9.54 10.13 -20.19
C VAL A 266 10.22 10.85 -19.03
N THR A 267 9.43 11.35 -18.09
CA THR A 267 9.92 11.86 -16.81
C THR A 267 9.70 10.81 -15.74
N VAL A 268 10.67 10.62 -14.86
CA VAL A 268 10.53 9.76 -13.67
C VAL A 268 10.79 10.61 -12.44
N ASP A 269 9.82 10.69 -11.56
CA ASP A 269 9.87 11.50 -10.35
C ASP A 269 9.57 10.68 -9.10
N ILE A 270 10.19 11.06 -7.98
CA ILE A 270 9.81 10.55 -6.67
C ILE A 270 8.42 11.10 -6.32
N ALA A 271 7.50 10.24 -5.92
CA ALA A 271 6.11 10.64 -5.70
C ALA A 271 5.94 11.70 -4.60
N SER A 272 6.77 11.67 -3.57
CA SER A 272 6.79 12.70 -2.52
C SER A 272 7.09 14.10 -3.03
N GLU A 273 7.97 14.20 -4.05
CA GLU A 273 8.36 15.49 -4.64
C GLU A 273 7.39 15.94 -5.74
N PHE A 274 6.87 14.98 -6.51
CA PHE A 274 6.05 15.21 -7.69
C PHE A 274 4.88 16.17 -7.41
N ARG A 275 4.16 15.97 -6.31
CA ARG A 275 2.98 16.79 -5.98
C ARG A 275 3.32 18.24 -5.67
N TYR A 276 4.55 18.53 -5.22
CA TYR A 276 4.99 19.89 -4.85
C TYR A 276 5.68 20.65 -5.99
N GLN A 277 6.14 19.93 -7.03
CA GLN A 277 6.84 20.53 -8.17
C GLN A 277 5.91 21.23 -9.17
N ASN A 278 4.58 21.20 -8.94
CA ASN A 278 3.60 21.71 -9.90
C ASN A 278 3.82 21.15 -11.32
N PRO A 279 3.76 19.82 -11.52
CA PRO A 279 4.15 19.17 -12.77
C PRO A 279 3.30 19.61 -13.95
N ILE A 280 3.92 19.67 -15.15
CA ILE A 280 3.21 19.96 -16.39
C ILE A 280 2.51 18.70 -16.87
N ILE A 281 1.20 18.65 -16.75
CA ILE A 281 0.33 17.52 -17.07
C ILE A 281 -0.88 18.04 -17.85
N ASP A 282 -1.28 17.30 -18.86
CA ASP A 282 -2.44 17.53 -19.72
C ASP A 282 -3.11 16.21 -20.13
N GLU A 283 -4.14 16.29 -20.93
CA GLU A 283 -4.92 15.15 -21.46
C GLU A 283 -4.12 14.21 -22.38
N HIS A 284 -2.98 14.64 -22.90
CA HIS A 284 -2.05 13.84 -23.71
C HIS A 284 -0.92 13.21 -22.88
N THR A 285 -0.97 13.38 -21.56
CA THR A 285 -0.01 12.80 -20.64
C THR A 285 -0.53 11.45 -20.14
N LEU A 286 0.30 10.41 -20.22
CA LEU A 286 0.08 9.15 -19.52
C LEU A 286 0.88 9.16 -18.23
N LEU A 287 0.18 9.16 -17.07
CA LEU A 287 0.81 8.91 -15.79
C LEU A 287 0.89 7.41 -15.53
N ILE A 288 2.08 6.90 -15.23
CA ILE A 288 2.28 5.53 -14.75
C ILE A 288 2.70 5.60 -13.28
N THR A 289 1.90 5.03 -12.39
CA THR A 289 2.27 4.86 -10.98
C THR A 289 2.74 3.44 -10.73
N VAL A 290 3.77 3.28 -9.90
CA VAL A 290 4.29 1.97 -9.53
C VAL A 290 4.31 1.83 -8.01
N SER A 291 3.69 0.77 -7.48
CA SER A 291 3.66 0.49 -6.05
C SER A 291 3.47 -1.01 -5.80
N GLN A 292 4.26 -1.60 -4.93
CA GLN A 292 4.06 -2.99 -4.53
C GLN A 292 2.74 -3.13 -3.74
N SER A 293 2.53 -2.35 -2.69
CA SER A 293 1.33 -2.40 -1.85
C SER A 293 0.09 -1.76 -2.50
N GLY A 294 0.31 -0.78 -3.40
CA GLY A 294 -0.76 0.06 -3.92
C GLY A 294 -1.40 1.00 -2.87
N GLU A 295 -0.73 1.17 -1.71
CA GLU A 295 -1.19 2.01 -0.60
C GLU A 295 -0.17 3.10 -0.22
N THR A 296 0.87 3.31 -1.03
CA THR A 296 1.88 4.35 -0.79
C THR A 296 1.23 5.73 -0.90
N ALA A 297 1.15 6.45 0.22
CA ALA A 297 0.41 7.71 0.34
C ALA A 297 0.83 8.76 -0.70
N ASP A 298 2.15 8.96 -0.87
CA ASP A 298 2.66 9.93 -1.85
C ASP A 298 2.34 9.53 -3.29
N THR A 299 2.42 8.24 -3.62
CA THR A 299 2.07 7.74 -4.96
C THR A 299 0.58 7.90 -5.24
N LEU A 300 -0.27 7.67 -4.24
CA LEU A 300 -1.71 7.90 -4.34
C LEU A 300 -2.04 9.40 -4.52
N ALA A 301 -1.37 10.27 -3.77
CA ALA A 301 -1.53 11.72 -3.92
C ALA A 301 -1.08 12.22 -5.30
N ALA A 302 0.02 11.68 -5.84
CA ALA A 302 0.49 11.98 -7.19
C ALA A 302 -0.50 11.51 -8.27
N LEU A 303 -1.11 10.33 -8.09
CA LEU A 303 -2.16 9.81 -8.96
C LEU A 303 -3.37 10.75 -9.00
N ARG A 304 -3.87 11.15 -7.83
CA ARG A 304 -5.02 12.06 -7.70
C ARG A 304 -4.74 13.40 -8.39
N LEU A 305 -3.58 14.00 -8.13
CA LEU A 305 -3.17 15.25 -8.75
C LEU A 305 -3.14 15.15 -10.28
N ALA A 306 -2.62 14.06 -10.84
CA ALA A 306 -2.55 13.90 -12.28
C ALA A 306 -3.94 13.71 -12.92
N LYS A 307 -4.83 12.97 -12.25
CA LYS A 307 -6.24 12.85 -12.68
C LYS A 307 -6.97 14.19 -12.68
N GLU A 308 -6.81 15.00 -11.64
CA GLU A 308 -7.38 16.35 -11.56
C GLU A 308 -6.93 17.23 -12.73
N ARG A 309 -5.74 16.99 -13.27
CA ARG A 309 -5.17 17.71 -14.42
C ARG A 309 -5.49 17.07 -15.79
N GLY A 310 -6.28 16.03 -15.81
CA GLY A 310 -6.77 15.40 -17.02
C GLY A 310 -5.89 14.31 -17.62
N ALA A 311 -4.79 13.89 -16.93
CA ALA A 311 -3.96 12.80 -17.42
C ALA A 311 -4.70 11.47 -17.42
N LYS A 312 -4.40 10.60 -18.40
CA LYS A 312 -4.72 9.18 -18.33
C LYS A 312 -3.82 8.50 -17.30
N THR A 313 -4.36 7.58 -16.50
CA THR A 313 -3.59 6.93 -15.44
C THR A 313 -3.54 5.41 -15.60
N LEU A 314 -2.32 4.87 -15.55
CA LEU A 314 -2.03 3.45 -15.51
C LEU A 314 -1.26 3.13 -14.24
N SER A 315 -1.74 2.17 -13.45
CA SER A 315 -1.02 1.75 -12.25
C SER A 315 -0.48 0.33 -12.37
N VAL A 316 0.77 0.16 -11.95
CA VAL A 316 1.45 -1.13 -11.84
C VAL A 316 1.53 -1.46 -10.35
N VAL A 317 0.69 -2.38 -9.89
CA VAL A 317 0.55 -2.73 -8.47
C VAL A 317 0.50 -4.24 -8.27
N ASN A 318 0.88 -4.72 -7.08
CA ASN A 318 0.82 -6.14 -6.76
C ASN A 318 -0.46 -6.52 -5.99
N VAL A 319 -0.98 -5.60 -5.17
CA VAL A 319 -2.13 -5.87 -4.30
C VAL A 319 -3.43 -5.49 -4.99
N LYS A 320 -4.28 -6.51 -5.24
CA LYS A 320 -5.61 -6.31 -5.82
C LYS A 320 -6.51 -5.53 -4.87
N GLY A 321 -7.26 -4.57 -5.44
CA GLY A 321 -8.20 -3.75 -4.68
C GLY A 321 -7.56 -2.70 -3.78
N SER A 322 -6.25 -2.45 -3.90
CA SER A 322 -5.56 -1.34 -3.22
C SER A 322 -6.10 0.02 -3.65
N SER A 323 -5.81 1.05 -2.87
CA SER A 323 -6.30 2.42 -3.12
C SER A 323 -5.85 2.94 -4.49
N ILE A 324 -4.57 2.76 -4.83
CA ILE A 324 -4.03 3.14 -6.14
C ILE A 324 -4.74 2.39 -7.26
N ALA A 325 -4.97 1.06 -7.10
CA ALA A 325 -5.67 0.26 -8.11
C ALA A 325 -7.11 0.72 -8.33
N ARG A 326 -7.83 1.07 -7.26
CA ARG A 326 -9.24 1.51 -7.35
C ARG A 326 -9.40 2.89 -7.98
N GLU A 327 -8.42 3.77 -7.80
CA GLU A 327 -8.51 5.16 -8.26
C GLU A 327 -7.91 5.37 -9.65
N SER A 328 -7.15 4.40 -10.17
CA SER A 328 -6.57 4.45 -11.51
C SER A 328 -7.58 4.13 -12.60
N ASP A 329 -7.39 4.70 -13.78
CA ASP A 329 -8.22 4.40 -14.95
C ASP A 329 -7.92 3.00 -15.50
N TYR A 330 -6.62 2.60 -15.46
CA TYR A 330 -6.13 1.29 -15.90
C TYR A 330 -5.17 0.69 -14.87
N VAL A 331 -5.16 -0.63 -14.74
CA VAL A 331 -4.33 -1.34 -13.75
C VAL A 331 -3.68 -2.57 -14.36
N LEU A 332 -2.37 -2.70 -14.19
CA LEU A 332 -1.62 -3.92 -14.45
C LEU A 332 -1.14 -4.51 -13.13
N TYR A 333 -1.64 -5.69 -12.77
CA TYR A 333 -1.19 -6.38 -11.56
C TYR A 333 0.10 -7.16 -11.81
N THR A 334 1.07 -7.00 -10.89
CA THR A 334 2.32 -7.75 -10.92
C THR A 334 2.15 -9.11 -10.26
N HIS A 335 1.97 -10.16 -10.59
CA HIS A 335 1.71 -11.43 -9.91
C HIS A 335 2.89 -11.94 -9.06
N ALA A 336 3.49 -11.07 -8.24
CA ALA A 336 4.62 -11.40 -7.39
C ALA A 336 4.25 -12.27 -6.17
N GLY A 337 2.96 -12.35 -5.82
CA GLY A 337 2.54 -12.90 -4.54
C GLY A 337 2.90 -11.97 -3.37
N PRO A 338 2.77 -12.43 -2.11
CA PRO A 338 3.12 -11.62 -0.95
C PRO A 338 4.64 -11.40 -0.86
N GLU A 339 5.06 -10.15 -0.64
CA GLU A 339 6.44 -9.77 -0.31
C GLU A 339 6.43 -9.20 1.10
N ILE A 340 7.16 -9.86 2.03
CA ILE A 340 7.12 -9.59 3.47
C ILE A 340 8.42 -8.94 3.94
N ALA A 341 9.53 -9.24 3.27
CA ALA A 341 10.81 -8.61 3.55
C ALA A 341 10.72 -7.09 3.36
N VAL A 342 11.37 -6.34 4.25
CA VAL A 342 11.39 -4.86 4.19
C VAL A 342 12.06 -4.38 2.91
N ALA A 343 13.18 -5.00 2.53
CA ALA A 343 13.85 -4.70 1.27
C ALA A 343 13.18 -5.50 0.14
N SER A 344 12.77 -4.80 -0.92
CA SER A 344 12.09 -5.40 -2.06
C SER A 344 13.05 -6.19 -2.95
N THR A 345 12.61 -7.34 -3.41
CA THR A 345 13.36 -8.22 -4.33
C THR A 345 12.49 -8.63 -5.52
N LYS A 346 11.63 -9.63 -5.37
CA LYS A 346 10.77 -10.15 -6.46
C LYS A 346 9.77 -9.11 -6.98
N ALA A 347 9.23 -8.25 -6.11
CA ALA A 347 8.32 -7.20 -6.55
C ALA A 347 9.01 -6.20 -7.47
N TYR A 348 10.25 -5.81 -7.18
CA TYR A 348 11.05 -4.97 -8.08
C TYR A 348 11.28 -5.63 -9.44
N SER A 349 11.68 -6.90 -9.45
CA SER A 349 11.94 -7.64 -10.70
C SER A 349 10.71 -7.72 -11.60
N VAL A 350 9.53 -8.01 -11.04
CA VAL A 350 8.30 -8.04 -11.84
C VAL A 350 7.82 -6.65 -12.26
N GLN A 351 8.09 -5.60 -11.46
CA GLN A 351 7.81 -4.23 -11.87
C GLN A 351 8.64 -3.84 -13.10
N VAL A 352 9.94 -4.17 -13.12
CA VAL A 352 10.79 -3.96 -14.30
C VAL A 352 10.24 -4.72 -15.50
N ALA A 353 9.84 -5.98 -15.32
CA ALA A 353 9.26 -6.79 -16.40
C ALA A 353 7.98 -6.13 -16.97
N VAL A 354 7.08 -5.64 -16.12
CA VAL A 354 5.86 -4.93 -16.57
C VAL A 354 6.21 -3.64 -17.30
N MET A 355 7.21 -2.88 -16.83
CA MET A 355 7.66 -1.67 -17.54
C MET A 355 8.14 -1.99 -18.96
N TYR A 356 8.84 -3.11 -19.15
CA TYR A 356 9.30 -3.55 -20.47
C TYR A 356 8.13 -4.01 -21.34
N LEU A 357 7.17 -4.74 -20.79
CA LEU A 357 5.94 -5.13 -21.50
C LEU A 357 5.15 -3.89 -21.98
N ILE A 358 5.04 -2.87 -21.12
CA ILE A 358 4.41 -1.58 -21.50
C ILE A 358 5.17 -0.94 -22.67
N ALA A 359 6.50 -0.89 -22.61
CA ALA A 359 7.32 -0.32 -23.69
C ALA A 359 7.14 -1.08 -25.01
N PHE A 360 7.09 -2.41 -24.96
CA PHE A 360 6.92 -3.23 -26.18
C PHE A 360 5.53 -3.07 -26.76
N ARG A 361 4.47 -3.12 -25.94
CA ARG A 361 3.11 -2.92 -26.43
C ARG A 361 2.91 -1.53 -26.99
N PHE A 362 3.37 -0.50 -26.28
CA PHE A 362 3.29 0.89 -26.70
C PHE A 362 3.99 1.10 -28.07
N ALA A 363 5.20 0.57 -28.23
CA ALA A 363 5.96 0.68 -29.46
C ALA A 363 5.28 -0.07 -30.61
N LEU A 364 4.72 -1.24 -30.34
CA LEU A 364 4.01 -2.05 -31.34
C LEU A 364 2.73 -1.34 -31.82
N VAL A 365 1.87 -0.88 -30.91
CA VAL A 365 0.61 -0.17 -31.20
C VAL A 365 0.86 1.09 -32.04
N ASN A 366 1.94 1.80 -31.76
CA ASN A 366 2.29 3.03 -32.48
C ASN A 366 3.19 2.78 -33.73
N GLY A 367 3.35 1.53 -34.15
CA GLY A 367 4.12 1.17 -35.37
C GLY A 367 5.60 1.53 -35.29
N LYS A 368 6.17 1.63 -34.08
CA LYS A 368 7.61 1.95 -33.87
C LYS A 368 8.50 0.72 -33.96
N ILE A 369 7.93 -0.46 -33.73
CA ILE A 369 8.58 -1.75 -33.92
C ILE A 369 7.66 -2.69 -34.71
N SER A 370 8.24 -3.69 -35.38
CA SER A 370 7.46 -4.73 -36.05
C SER A 370 6.97 -5.80 -35.08
N GLU A 371 5.95 -6.58 -35.48
CA GLU A 371 5.54 -7.77 -34.72
C GLU A 371 6.69 -8.77 -34.51
N LYS A 372 7.56 -8.90 -35.52
CA LYS A 372 8.74 -9.76 -35.41
C LYS A 372 9.71 -9.28 -34.31
N ASP A 373 9.94 -7.98 -34.21
CA ASP A 373 10.80 -7.40 -33.17
C ASP A 373 10.14 -7.58 -31.80
N ALA A 374 8.84 -7.30 -31.69
CA ALA A 374 8.09 -7.48 -30.44
C ALA A 374 8.13 -8.96 -29.99
N ALA A 375 7.92 -9.91 -30.89
CA ALA A 375 8.03 -11.35 -30.56
C ALA A 375 9.45 -11.73 -30.13
N GLY A 376 10.48 -11.16 -30.76
CA GLY A 376 11.88 -11.35 -30.35
C GLY A 376 12.16 -10.83 -28.94
N PHE A 377 11.61 -9.66 -28.58
CA PHE A 377 11.73 -9.13 -27.23
C PHE A 377 11.01 -9.99 -26.20
N MET A 378 9.79 -10.48 -26.51
CA MET A 378 9.05 -11.38 -25.62
C MET A 378 9.81 -12.69 -25.38
N THR A 379 10.38 -13.28 -26.43
CA THR A 379 11.21 -14.48 -26.33
C THR A 379 12.40 -14.21 -25.41
N THR A 380 13.12 -13.11 -25.62
CA THR A 380 14.27 -12.73 -24.81
C THR A 380 13.90 -12.54 -23.33
N MET A 381 12.72 -11.97 -23.04
CA MET A 381 12.25 -11.85 -21.66
C MET A 381 12.05 -13.21 -20.99
N ILE A 382 11.45 -14.18 -21.69
CA ILE A 382 11.24 -15.52 -21.14
C ILE A 382 12.58 -16.23 -20.94
N ASP A 383 13.50 -16.17 -21.91
CA ASP A 383 14.85 -16.73 -21.79
C ASP A 383 15.65 -16.12 -20.64
N THR A 384 15.38 -14.84 -20.33
CA THR A 384 16.02 -14.15 -19.20
C THR A 384 15.53 -14.72 -17.87
N VAL A 385 14.26 -15.14 -17.76
CA VAL A 385 13.73 -15.76 -16.54
C VAL A 385 14.47 -17.06 -16.24
N ASP A 386 14.73 -17.88 -17.25
CA ASP A 386 15.47 -19.14 -17.10
C ASP A 386 16.92 -18.86 -16.64
N LYS A 387 17.54 -17.78 -17.15
CA LYS A 387 18.87 -17.37 -16.68
C LYS A 387 18.88 -16.88 -15.23
N VAL A 388 17.80 -16.22 -14.78
CA VAL A 388 17.64 -15.84 -13.35
C VAL A 388 17.56 -17.12 -12.49
N GLU A 389 16.82 -18.12 -12.93
CA GLU A 389 16.71 -19.41 -12.23
C GLU A 389 18.07 -20.11 -12.15
N ASP A 390 18.80 -20.17 -13.28
CA ASP A 390 20.16 -20.73 -13.32
C ASP A 390 21.10 -19.97 -12.38
N ALA A 391 21.05 -18.63 -12.36
CA ALA A 391 21.90 -17.82 -11.49
C ALA A 391 21.70 -18.13 -10.00
N LEU A 392 20.46 -18.42 -9.58
CA LEU A 392 20.15 -18.77 -8.20
C LEU A 392 20.74 -20.12 -7.75
N THR A 393 21.18 -20.97 -8.69
CA THR A 393 21.88 -22.23 -8.34
C THR A 393 23.31 -22.01 -7.84
N TYR A 394 23.88 -20.81 -8.07
CA TYR A 394 25.23 -20.46 -7.66
C TYR A 394 25.33 -19.79 -6.29
N ASP A 395 24.21 -19.52 -5.61
CA ASP A 395 24.22 -18.85 -4.30
C ASP A 395 25.02 -19.60 -3.23
N GLN A 396 24.99 -20.93 -3.27
CA GLN A 396 25.76 -21.81 -2.36
C GLN A 396 27.26 -21.81 -2.63
N GLN A 397 27.73 -21.19 -3.71
CA GLN A 397 29.15 -21.13 -4.06
C GLN A 397 29.82 -19.84 -3.63
N THR A 398 29.03 -18.88 -3.12
CA THR A 398 29.50 -17.53 -2.76
C THR A 398 29.64 -17.31 -1.24
N GLU A 399 29.41 -18.34 -0.42
CA GLU A 399 29.81 -18.41 0.97
C GLU A 399 31.27 -18.87 1.10
#